data_5dd1ed55e97c76b33635e21aeb02bbc3
#
_entry.id   5dd1ed55e97c76b33635e21aeb02bbc3
#
_cell.length_a   1.000
_cell.length_b   1.000
_cell.length_c   1.000
_cell.angle_alpha   90.00
_cell.angle_beta   90.00
_cell.angle_gamma   90.00
#
_symmetry.space_group_name_H-M   'P 1'
#
loop_
_entity.id
_entity.type
_entity.pdbx_description
1 polymer ?
#
loop_
_entity_poly.entity_id
_entity_poly.type
_entity_poly.pdbx_seq_one_letter_code
_entity_poly.pdbx_strand_id
1 'polypeptide(L)'
;MSTRTSTAAPGRGGALVTGYDNELMKDAPLTDAGVVSEQQLWDNLKYYLEKVVPVAEEAGVKLAMHPDDPPLSPIRGMGRIMRSVDNYQKLLDLVPSEANGICLCQGNFTLMTDDLPEVIRHFGDRIYFV
;
A
#
# COMPACT_ATOMS: atom_id res chain seq x y z
N MET A 1 -7.80 -5.70 -14.44
CA MET A 1 -9.10 -5.05 -14.10
C MET A 1 -8.92 -4.13 -12.89
N SER A 2 -9.62 -2.97 -12.89
CA SER A 2 -9.51 -1.97 -11.81
C SER A 2 -10.10 -2.48 -10.49
N THR A 3 -9.50 -2.09 -9.37
CA THR A 3 -10.08 -2.22 -8.02
C THR A 3 -11.07 -1.08 -7.71
N ARG A 4 -11.25 -0.12 -8.63
CA ARG A 4 -12.16 1.00 -8.47
C ARG A 4 -13.57 0.62 -8.92
N THR A 5 -14.59 1.11 -8.21
CA THR A 5 -16.01 0.94 -8.59
C THR A 5 -16.42 1.92 -9.68
N SER A 6 -15.76 3.07 -9.76
CA SER A 6 -15.95 4.08 -10.80
C SER A 6 -14.62 4.70 -11.19
N THR A 7 -14.47 4.99 -12.49
CA THR A 7 -13.36 5.76 -13.05
C THR A 7 -13.77 7.17 -13.45
N ALA A 8 -15.04 7.52 -13.29
CA ALA A 8 -15.63 8.78 -13.75
C ALA A 8 -16.74 9.28 -12.79
N ALA A 9 -16.50 9.19 -11.47
CA ALA A 9 -17.40 9.76 -10.49
C ALA A 9 -17.32 11.30 -10.54
N PRO A 10 -18.46 12.02 -10.47
CA PRO A 10 -18.43 13.48 -10.40
C PRO A 10 -17.80 13.95 -9.08
N GLY A 11 -16.74 14.72 -9.19
CA GLY A 11 -16.06 15.32 -8.07
C GLY A 11 -16.28 16.82 -7.97
N ARG A 12 -15.52 17.47 -7.11
CA ARG A 12 -15.58 18.91 -6.87
C ARG A 12 -15.32 19.70 -8.17
N GLY A 13 -16.13 20.70 -8.42
CA GLY A 13 -16.01 21.55 -9.61
C GLY A 13 -16.33 20.85 -10.93
N GLY A 14 -17.00 19.69 -10.90
CA GLY A 14 -17.33 18.90 -12.10
C GLY A 14 -16.18 18.05 -12.64
N ALA A 15 -15.04 17.96 -11.94
CA ALA A 15 -13.96 17.07 -12.31
C ALA A 15 -14.40 15.60 -12.18
N LEU A 16 -13.95 14.75 -13.09
CA LEU A 16 -14.17 13.32 -12.99
C LEU A 16 -13.02 12.69 -12.18
N VAL A 17 -13.38 11.92 -11.18
CA VAL A 17 -12.43 11.26 -10.27
C VAL A 17 -12.72 9.76 -10.20
N THR A 18 -11.72 8.99 -9.79
CA THR A 18 -11.92 7.59 -9.45
C THR A 18 -12.60 7.47 -8.08
N GLY A 19 -13.45 6.45 -7.93
CA GLY A 19 -14.15 6.18 -6.69
C GLY A 19 -14.07 4.72 -6.29
N TYR A 20 -14.22 4.45 -5.01
CA TYR A 20 -14.36 3.12 -4.45
C TYR A 20 -15.61 3.08 -3.55
N ASP A 21 -16.44 2.07 -3.75
CA ASP A 21 -17.59 1.78 -2.91
C ASP A 21 -17.52 0.31 -2.48
N ASN A 22 -17.38 0.09 -1.18
CA ASN A 22 -17.18 -1.25 -0.64
C ASN A 22 -18.40 -2.15 -0.84
N GLU A 23 -19.63 -1.59 -0.79
CA GLU A 23 -20.83 -2.38 -0.97
C GLU A 23 -20.93 -2.89 -2.42
N LEU A 24 -20.60 -2.06 -3.39
CA LEU A 24 -20.59 -2.44 -4.80
C LEU A 24 -19.45 -3.43 -5.13
N MET A 25 -18.41 -3.49 -4.28
CA MET A 25 -17.26 -4.38 -4.51
C MET A 25 -17.40 -5.75 -3.84
N LYS A 26 -18.36 -5.93 -2.92
CA LYS A 26 -18.56 -7.21 -2.20
C LYS A 26 -18.77 -8.39 -3.14
N ASP A 27 -19.61 -8.20 -4.15
CA ASP A 27 -19.97 -9.25 -5.12
C ASP A 27 -19.24 -9.11 -6.46
N ALA A 28 -18.22 -8.25 -6.52
CA ALA A 28 -17.45 -8.06 -7.74
C ALA A 28 -16.66 -9.33 -8.10
N PRO A 29 -16.61 -9.72 -9.38
CA PRO A 29 -15.91 -10.94 -9.80
C PRO A 29 -14.42 -10.87 -9.43
N LEU A 30 -13.80 -12.02 -9.25
CA LEU A 30 -12.37 -12.12 -9.03
C LEU A 30 -11.58 -11.40 -10.12
N THR A 31 -10.36 -10.99 -9.79
CA THR A 31 -9.40 -10.52 -10.81
C THR A 31 -8.93 -11.69 -11.68
N ASP A 32 -8.22 -11.40 -12.76
CA ASP A 32 -7.65 -12.42 -13.65
C ASP A 32 -6.60 -13.30 -12.92
N ALA A 33 -6.03 -12.81 -11.82
CA ALA A 33 -5.11 -13.56 -10.96
C ALA A 33 -5.85 -14.54 -10.02
N GLY A 34 -7.18 -14.50 -9.96
CA GLY A 34 -7.97 -15.32 -9.05
C GLY A 34 -7.81 -14.91 -7.58
N VAL A 35 -7.74 -15.90 -6.69
CA VAL A 35 -7.53 -15.68 -5.25
C VAL A 35 -6.03 -15.67 -4.96
N VAL A 36 -5.56 -14.56 -4.39
CA VAL A 36 -4.16 -14.40 -3.93
C VAL A 36 -4.18 -14.04 -2.45
N SER A 37 -3.58 -14.90 -1.61
CA SER A 37 -3.55 -14.68 -0.16
C SER A 37 -2.58 -13.57 0.24
N GLU A 38 -2.80 -12.98 1.41
CA GLU A 38 -1.84 -12.03 2.01
C GLU A 38 -0.46 -12.68 2.24
N GLN A 39 -0.43 -13.95 2.65
CA GLN A 39 0.84 -14.67 2.84
C GLN A 39 1.64 -14.75 1.53
N GLN A 40 0.99 -15.08 0.42
CA GLN A 40 1.65 -15.11 -0.88
C GLN A 40 2.19 -13.74 -1.30
N LEU A 41 1.47 -12.66 -0.98
CA LEU A 41 1.95 -11.29 -1.25
C LEU A 41 3.15 -10.94 -0.37
N TRP A 42 3.16 -11.35 0.91
CA TRP A 42 4.32 -11.17 1.79
C TRP A 42 5.54 -11.92 1.29
N ASP A 43 5.38 -13.16 0.82
CA ASP A 43 6.47 -13.97 0.27
C ASP A 43 7.03 -13.34 -1.02
N ASN A 44 6.14 -12.87 -1.90
CA ASN A 44 6.53 -12.18 -3.12
C ASN A 44 7.24 -10.86 -2.83
N LEU A 45 6.74 -10.07 -1.87
CA LEU A 45 7.34 -8.81 -1.47
C LEU A 45 8.73 -9.02 -0.87
N LYS A 46 8.88 -10.02 0.00
CA LYS A 46 10.18 -10.40 0.56
C LYS A 46 11.18 -10.74 -0.55
N TYR A 47 10.78 -11.63 -1.45
CA TYR A 47 11.62 -12.02 -2.58
C TYR A 47 12.03 -10.80 -3.43
N TYR A 48 11.09 -9.90 -3.72
CA TYR A 48 11.34 -8.67 -4.47
C TYR A 48 12.35 -7.77 -3.75
N LEU A 49 12.13 -7.50 -2.47
CA LEU A 49 13.00 -6.61 -1.68
C LEU A 49 14.40 -7.18 -1.52
N GLU A 50 14.55 -8.49 -1.31
CA GLU A 50 15.86 -9.16 -1.24
C GLU A 50 16.69 -9.00 -2.53
N LYS A 51 16.04 -8.79 -3.68
CA LYS A 51 16.72 -8.58 -4.97
C LYS A 51 16.94 -7.11 -5.30
N VAL A 52 16.01 -6.25 -4.96
CA VAL A 52 16.01 -4.86 -5.40
C VAL A 52 16.72 -3.94 -4.41
N VAL A 53 16.60 -4.20 -3.10
CA VAL A 53 17.21 -3.34 -2.08
C VAL A 53 18.73 -3.24 -2.22
N PRO A 54 19.50 -4.33 -2.45
CA PRO A 54 20.93 -4.21 -2.67
C PRO A 54 21.31 -3.35 -3.87
N VAL A 55 20.52 -3.42 -4.94
CA VAL A 55 20.72 -2.59 -6.14
C VAL A 55 20.42 -1.12 -5.87
N ALA A 56 19.36 -0.87 -5.07
CA ALA A 56 19.03 0.49 -4.64
C ALA A 56 20.13 1.10 -3.76
N GLU A 57 20.70 0.32 -2.85
CA GLU A 57 21.84 0.73 -2.02
C GLU A 57 23.05 1.10 -2.88
N GLU A 58 23.43 0.22 -3.83
CA GLU A 58 24.55 0.47 -4.74
C GLU A 58 24.34 1.73 -5.59
N ALA A 59 23.10 1.95 -6.03
CA ALA A 59 22.71 3.11 -6.83
C ALA A 59 22.50 4.39 -6.02
N GLY A 60 22.53 4.33 -4.68
CA GLY A 60 22.19 5.46 -3.80
C GLY A 60 20.72 5.88 -3.88
N VAL A 61 19.82 4.97 -4.24
CA VAL A 61 18.38 5.21 -4.38
C VAL A 61 17.63 4.65 -3.17
N LYS A 62 16.62 5.37 -2.71
CA LYS A 62 15.71 4.94 -1.65
C LYS A 62 14.38 4.50 -2.24
N LEU A 63 13.90 3.33 -1.84
CA LEU A 63 12.57 2.83 -2.15
C LEU A 63 11.57 3.39 -1.13
N ALA A 64 10.38 3.78 -1.59
CA ALA A 64 9.34 4.32 -0.75
C ALA A 64 8.01 3.61 -1.05
N MET A 65 7.61 2.67 -0.19
CA MET A 65 6.39 1.88 -0.37
C MET A 65 5.15 2.72 -0.10
N HIS A 66 4.30 2.85 -1.14
CA HIS A 66 3.00 3.53 -1.03
C HIS A 66 1.94 2.60 -0.43
N PRO A 67 0.98 3.12 0.38
CA PRO A 67 -0.13 2.35 0.91
C PRO A 67 -1.06 1.78 -0.16
N ASP A 68 -1.71 0.70 0.20
CA ASP A 68 -2.90 0.24 -0.52
C ASP A 68 -4.05 1.25 -0.39
N ASP A 69 -4.70 1.56 -1.50
CA ASP A 69 -5.84 2.48 -1.54
C ASP A 69 -7.06 1.79 -2.20
N PRO A 70 -8.14 1.57 -1.45
CA PRO A 70 -8.29 1.76 0.01
C PRO A 70 -7.52 0.70 0.82
N PRO A 71 -7.26 0.93 2.14
CA PRO A 71 -6.55 -0.02 3.01
C PRO A 71 -7.46 -1.16 3.48
N LEU A 72 -8.11 -1.83 2.54
CA LEU A 72 -9.00 -2.96 2.76
C LEU A 72 -8.45 -4.23 2.13
N SER A 73 -8.76 -5.39 2.72
CA SER A 73 -8.32 -6.70 2.23
C SER A 73 -9.35 -7.79 2.61
N PRO A 74 -9.62 -8.76 1.70
CA PRO A 74 -9.24 -8.74 0.28
C PRO A 74 -10.14 -7.83 -0.57
N ILE A 75 -9.68 -7.46 -1.77
CA ILE A 75 -10.52 -6.85 -2.80
C ILE A 75 -10.53 -7.76 -4.03
N ARG A 76 -11.70 -8.26 -4.42
CA ARG A 76 -11.89 -9.15 -5.58
C ARG A 76 -10.97 -10.38 -5.52
N GLY A 77 -10.82 -10.99 -4.33
CA GLY A 77 -9.97 -12.13 -4.10
C GLY A 77 -8.47 -11.84 -3.96
N MET A 78 -8.05 -10.61 -4.20
CA MET A 78 -6.66 -10.19 -4.00
C MET A 78 -6.43 -9.73 -2.57
N GLY A 79 -5.54 -10.38 -1.85
CA GLY A 79 -5.00 -9.87 -0.59
C GLY A 79 -4.35 -8.50 -0.79
N ARG A 80 -4.29 -7.72 0.28
CA ARG A 80 -3.66 -6.39 0.30
C ARG A 80 -2.92 -6.24 1.60
N ILE A 81 -1.64 -5.89 1.54
CA ILE A 81 -0.75 -5.99 2.70
C ILE A 81 -0.26 -4.64 3.22
N MET A 82 -0.28 -3.57 2.40
CA MET A 82 0.13 -2.23 2.84
C MET A 82 -1.06 -1.43 3.39
N ARG A 83 -1.73 -1.94 4.44
CA ARG A 83 -3.01 -1.46 4.94
C ARG A 83 -3.09 -1.20 6.45
N SER A 84 -1.99 -1.31 7.17
CA SER A 84 -1.92 -1.00 8.60
C SER A 84 -0.52 -0.56 9.00
N VAL A 85 -0.41 0.15 10.12
CA VAL A 85 0.85 0.59 10.69
C VAL A 85 1.77 -0.61 10.98
N ASP A 86 1.22 -1.68 11.55
CA ASP A 86 1.98 -2.91 11.84
C ASP A 86 2.56 -3.56 10.57
N ASN A 87 1.80 -3.50 9.47
CA ASN A 87 2.27 -4.04 8.19
C ASN A 87 3.43 -3.20 7.61
N TYR A 88 3.45 -1.89 7.87
CA TYR A 88 4.59 -1.05 7.54
C TYR A 88 5.82 -1.35 8.40
N GLN A 89 5.63 -1.63 9.68
CA GLN A 89 6.74 -2.11 10.51
C GLN A 89 7.28 -3.44 9.96
N LYS A 90 6.39 -4.39 9.66
CA LYS A 90 6.77 -5.67 9.04
C LYS A 90 7.50 -5.49 7.70
N LEU A 91 7.08 -4.54 6.85
CA LEU A 91 7.79 -4.20 5.61
C LEU A 91 9.25 -3.82 5.87
N LEU A 92 9.48 -2.95 6.86
CA LEU A 92 10.83 -2.50 7.22
C LEU A 92 11.68 -3.63 7.80
N ASP A 93 11.06 -4.54 8.54
CA ASP A 93 11.73 -5.68 9.18
C ASP A 93 12.04 -6.82 8.18
N LEU A 94 11.32 -6.92 7.06
CA LEU A 94 11.57 -7.95 6.04
C LEU A 94 12.97 -7.87 5.46
N VAL A 95 13.44 -6.67 5.14
CA VAL A 95 14.79 -6.39 4.66
C VAL A 95 15.26 -5.09 5.33
N PRO A 96 15.93 -5.20 6.49
CA PRO A 96 16.41 -4.04 7.23
C PRO A 96 17.51 -3.32 6.45
N SER A 97 17.16 -2.22 5.82
CA SER A 97 18.07 -1.39 5.02
C SER A 97 17.57 0.05 5.00
N GLU A 98 18.49 1.01 4.98
CA GLU A 98 18.14 2.41 4.78
C GLU A 98 17.61 2.71 3.37
N ALA A 99 17.77 1.79 2.42
CA ALA A 99 17.16 1.92 1.11
C ALA A 99 15.71 1.43 1.04
N ASN A 100 15.21 0.73 2.08
CA ASN A 100 13.83 0.26 2.19
C ASN A 100 13.03 1.19 3.11
N GLY A 101 12.04 1.92 2.61
CA GLY A 101 11.31 2.91 3.39
C GLY A 101 9.86 3.13 2.93
N ILE A 102 9.30 4.23 3.36
CA ILE A 102 7.87 4.51 3.35
C ILE A 102 7.55 5.74 2.52
N CYS A 103 6.56 5.63 1.65
CA CYS A 103 5.78 6.75 1.14
C CYS A 103 4.61 6.98 2.10
N LEU A 104 4.68 8.03 2.91
CA LEU A 104 3.63 8.36 3.87
C LEU A 104 2.53 9.17 3.17
N CYS A 105 1.68 8.50 2.41
CA CYS A 105 0.46 9.12 1.89
C CYS A 105 -0.49 9.42 3.06
N GLN A 106 -0.53 10.68 3.50
CA GLN A 106 -1.27 11.07 4.70
C GLN A 106 -2.75 10.71 4.60
N GLY A 107 -3.36 10.87 3.40
CA GLY A 107 -4.76 10.51 3.17
C GLY A 107 -5.04 9.02 3.46
N ASN A 108 -4.14 8.14 3.05
CA ASN A 108 -4.29 6.70 3.31
C ASN A 108 -3.95 6.33 4.75
N PHE A 109 -2.91 6.94 5.32
CA PHE A 109 -2.53 6.64 6.70
C PHE A 109 -3.59 7.10 7.71
N THR A 110 -4.32 8.19 7.46
CA THR A 110 -5.46 8.58 8.31
C THR A 110 -6.63 7.59 8.30
N LEU A 111 -6.68 6.67 7.33
CA LEU A 111 -7.63 5.56 7.33
C LEU A 111 -7.13 4.34 8.14
N MET A 112 -5.87 4.34 8.57
CA MET A 112 -5.21 3.24 9.28
C MET A 112 -4.98 3.54 10.76
N THR A 113 -5.00 4.81 11.17
CA THR A 113 -4.68 5.26 12.53
C THR A 113 -5.45 6.51 12.92
N ASP A 114 -5.79 6.63 14.19
CA ASP A 114 -6.35 7.83 14.80
C ASP A 114 -5.24 8.81 15.26
N ASP A 115 -3.98 8.38 15.33
CA ASP A 115 -2.83 9.19 15.73
C ASP A 115 -1.73 9.19 14.66
N LEU A 116 -1.98 9.93 13.57
CA LEU A 116 -0.98 10.11 12.51
C LEU A 116 0.32 10.78 12.99
N PRO A 117 0.29 11.79 13.88
CA PRO A 117 1.51 12.36 14.43
C PRO A 117 2.42 11.34 15.13
N GLU A 118 1.87 10.37 15.86
CA GLU A 118 2.67 9.32 16.48
C GLU A 118 3.28 8.37 15.43
N VAL A 119 2.52 8.01 14.40
CA VAL A 119 3.03 7.21 13.28
C VAL A 119 4.19 7.90 12.57
N ILE A 120 4.08 9.22 12.36
CA ILE A 120 5.18 10.01 11.77
C ILE A 120 6.43 9.98 12.65
N ARG A 121 6.28 10.13 13.99
CA ARG A 121 7.42 10.04 14.91
C ARG A 121 8.03 8.65 14.93
N HIS A 122 7.18 7.61 14.91
CA HIS A 122 7.60 6.22 14.96
C HIS A 122 8.47 5.85 13.75
N PHE A 123 8.01 6.18 12.53
CA PHE A 123 8.75 5.84 11.31
C PHE A 123 9.87 6.83 10.96
N GLY A 124 9.74 8.09 11.36
CA GLY A 124 10.79 9.12 11.29
C GLY A 124 11.64 9.09 10.02
N ASP A 125 12.90 8.75 10.17
CA ASP A 125 13.92 8.72 9.11
C ASP A 125 13.65 7.69 7.99
N ARG A 126 12.65 6.83 8.17
CA ARG A 126 12.25 5.84 7.15
C ARG A 126 11.15 6.37 6.21
N ILE A 127 10.67 7.58 6.43
CA ILE A 127 9.72 8.26 5.55
C ILE A 127 10.51 9.02 4.48
N TYR A 128 10.42 8.55 3.23
CA TYR A 128 11.20 9.12 2.12
C TYR A 128 10.36 9.93 1.15
N PHE A 129 9.06 9.79 1.22
CA PHE A 129 8.11 10.57 0.41
C PHE A 129 6.82 10.82 1.20
N VAL A 130 6.18 11.99 1.00
CA VAL A 130 4.90 12.39 1.59
C VAL A 130 3.98 13.02 0.56
#